data_92b4374358ea09da65b0d715fb6ea4da
#
_entry.id   92b4374358ea09da65b0d715fb6ea4da
#
_cell.length_a   1.000
_cell.length_b   1.000
_cell.length_c   1.000
_cell.angle_alpha   90.00
_cell.angle_beta   90.00
_cell.angle_gamma   90.00
#
_symmetry.space_group_name_H-M   'P 1'
#
loop_
_entity.id
_entity.type
_entity.pdbx_description
1 polymer ?
#
loop_
_entity_poly.entity_id
_entity_poly.type
_entity_poly.pdbx_seq_one_letter_code
_entity_poly.pdbx_strand_id
1 'polypeptide(L)'
;MKKHIWMGGVLAGLMMACSPASQDKAEGNIDVLPAFENLTELKVSHLGKNIRYVPLETTDSSLIGSGYRANLLGDKIMVTYGMRGESHCYLFDSKTGKFVSEVGHKGEDPRGYSEPKAYVHPVTGNLYFHRAPNKLIKYTQEGEFLGEVEMPNGLPSGFYPLLTKDGMLVYEGETFNAQHQSQLYYLDEAKGKTADVALPDVVNSEEIDPSGIHSISVLAGGAEVYGLLQLNGTIKIEFKDETQGLFMFNYPAVWAMGDEYHFHETFGDTIYQVKGQELEPYRYFNMGERYLPKAERGKKEGNEEKLSITYVMETPHLIYFQCAKNLFNDLTMYDGLYRKSDGVVMMNHIKDGFTDDLTGFAPFRPMNCTNDGKFVGMLKIEEIQDWLEEHPEVKLEGALAPLDGLADDANPVVVIVEP
;
A
#
# COMPACT_ATOMS: atom_id res chain seq x y z
N MET A 1 52.09 0.70 73.27
CA MET A 1 50.88 1.53 73.18
C MET A 1 50.88 2.17 71.79
N LYS A 2 50.21 1.62 70.80
CA LYS A 2 49.97 2.22 69.46
C LYS A 2 48.49 2.00 69.14
N LYS A 3 47.76 3.09 68.99
CA LYS A 3 46.39 3.16 68.59
C LYS A 3 46.32 2.98 67.09
N HIS A 4 45.53 2.02 66.61
CA HIS A 4 45.17 1.90 65.21
C HIS A 4 43.77 2.52 65.01
N ILE A 5 43.72 3.54 64.13
CA ILE A 5 42.49 4.18 63.67
C ILE A 5 42.06 3.42 62.39
N TRP A 6 40.87 2.84 62.41
CA TRP A 6 40.20 2.29 61.23
C TRP A 6 39.40 3.39 60.58
N MET A 7 39.75 3.69 59.35
CA MET A 7 38.99 4.56 58.47
C MET A 7 38.04 3.69 57.64
N GLY A 8 36.74 3.76 57.92
CA GLY A 8 35.71 3.12 57.14
C GLY A 8 35.44 3.90 55.86
N GLY A 9 35.76 3.32 54.71
CA GLY A 9 35.37 3.87 53.41
C GLY A 9 33.93 3.48 53.08
N VAL A 10 33.07 4.48 52.94
CA VAL A 10 31.72 4.32 52.39
C VAL A 10 31.85 4.27 50.86
N LEU A 11 31.61 3.09 50.28
CA LEU A 11 31.45 2.92 48.85
C LEU A 11 30.04 3.36 48.50
N ALA A 12 29.88 4.57 47.95
CA ALA A 12 28.62 4.99 47.30
C ALA A 12 28.53 4.32 45.92
N GLY A 13 27.68 3.29 45.83
CA GLY A 13 27.33 2.69 44.55
C GLY A 13 26.45 3.65 43.72
N LEU A 14 27.03 4.22 42.70
CA LEU A 14 26.29 4.89 41.63
C LEU A 14 25.50 3.81 40.88
N MET A 15 24.22 3.69 41.20
CA MET A 15 23.28 3.04 40.27
C MET A 15 23.10 3.99 39.07
N MET A 16 23.79 3.68 37.97
CA MET A 16 23.41 4.21 36.67
C MET A 16 22.07 3.58 36.29
N ALA A 17 20.99 4.33 36.54
CA ALA A 17 19.73 4.07 35.83
C ALA A 17 20.02 4.25 34.35
N CYS A 18 20.02 3.13 33.59
CA CYS A 18 19.86 3.18 32.16
C CYS A 18 18.48 3.76 31.90
N SER A 19 18.39 5.06 31.70
CA SER A 19 17.27 5.65 30.96
C SER A 19 17.29 5.04 29.56
N PRO A 20 16.13 4.62 28.98
CA PRO A 20 16.09 4.26 27.58
C PRO A 20 16.65 5.46 26.82
N ALA A 21 17.61 5.19 25.94
CA ALA A 21 18.20 6.20 25.09
C ALA A 21 17.05 6.98 24.42
N SER A 22 17.00 8.28 24.67
CA SER A 22 16.21 9.19 23.83
C SER A 22 16.73 8.97 22.41
N GLN A 23 15.90 8.32 21.56
CA GLN A 23 16.17 8.30 20.15
C GLN A 23 16.34 9.75 19.73
N ASP A 24 17.55 10.13 19.37
CA ASP A 24 17.83 11.42 18.75
C ASP A 24 16.84 11.55 17.60
N LYS A 25 16.16 12.69 17.52
CA LYS A 25 15.24 13.02 16.44
C LYS A 25 16.03 12.92 15.14
N ALA A 26 15.98 11.75 14.52
CA ALA A 26 16.55 11.57 13.19
C ALA A 26 15.85 12.58 12.28
N GLU A 27 16.62 13.31 11.50
CA GLU A 27 16.10 14.18 10.46
C GLU A 27 15.17 13.34 9.59
N GLY A 28 13.82 13.58 9.68
CA GLY A 28 12.86 12.85 8.87
C GLY A 28 11.77 12.04 9.60
N ASN A 29 11.51 12.30 10.89
CA ASN A 29 10.37 11.70 11.58
C ASN A 29 9.04 12.18 10.97
N ILE A 30 8.12 11.25 10.79
CA ILE A 30 6.71 11.49 10.43
C ILE A 30 5.91 11.44 11.73
N ASP A 31 5.59 12.60 12.29
CA ASP A 31 4.92 12.70 13.60
C ASP A 31 3.42 12.36 13.49
N VAL A 32 3.11 11.08 13.44
CA VAL A 32 1.75 10.53 13.27
C VAL A 32 0.88 10.85 14.48
N LEU A 33 1.39 10.65 15.72
CA LEU A 33 0.58 10.78 16.93
C LEU A 33 -0.04 12.18 17.10
N PRO A 34 0.70 13.30 16.97
CA PRO A 34 0.10 14.63 17.06
C PRO A 34 -0.95 14.91 15.97
N ALA A 35 -0.73 14.43 14.75
CA ALA A 35 -1.68 14.59 13.65
C ALA A 35 -2.94 13.74 13.84
N PHE A 36 -2.79 12.53 14.38
CA PHE A 36 -3.89 11.65 14.74
C PHE A 36 -4.78 12.25 15.85
N GLU A 37 -4.18 12.91 16.84
CA GLU A 37 -4.92 13.58 17.93
C GLU A 37 -5.57 14.88 17.50
N ASN A 38 -5.15 15.47 16.37
CA ASN A 38 -5.66 16.71 15.82
C ASN A 38 -5.98 16.55 14.33
N LEU A 39 -7.02 15.75 14.04
CA LEU A 39 -7.44 15.51 12.66
C LEU A 39 -7.76 16.81 11.93
N THR A 40 -7.37 16.89 10.66
CA THR A 40 -7.55 18.05 9.80
C THR A 40 -8.09 17.62 8.46
N GLU A 41 -8.91 18.47 7.85
CA GLU A 41 -9.42 18.22 6.51
C GLU A 41 -8.26 18.03 5.51
N LEU A 42 -8.27 16.91 4.79
CA LEU A 42 -7.37 16.69 3.67
C LEU A 42 -8.00 17.24 2.39
N LYS A 43 -7.20 17.95 1.60
CA LYS A 43 -7.64 18.63 0.38
C LYS A 43 -6.86 18.15 -0.83
N VAL A 44 -7.50 18.16 -2.00
CA VAL A 44 -6.84 17.81 -3.26
C VAL A 44 -5.66 18.74 -3.53
N SER A 45 -5.75 20.02 -3.17
CA SER A 45 -4.65 20.99 -3.29
C SER A 45 -3.41 20.62 -2.45
N HIS A 46 -3.52 19.73 -1.48
CA HIS A 46 -2.36 19.19 -0.76
C HIS A 46 -1.61 18.13 -1.57
N LEU A 47 -2.27 17.48 -2.54
CA LEU A 47 -1.67 16.45 -3.41
C LEU A 47 -1.10 17.06 -4.70
N GLY A 48 -1.77 18.07 -5.26
CA GLY A 48 -1.38 18.70 -6.51
C GLY A 48 -2.14 19.99 -6.79
N LYS A 49 -1.87 20.59 -7.94
CA LYS A 49 -2.46 21.88 -8.34
C LYS A 49 -3.52 21.75 -9.43
N ASN A 50 -3.52 20.64 -10.11
CA ASN A 50 -4.45 20.37 -11.20
C ASN A 50 -5.15 19.04 -10.96
N ILE A 51 -6.42 18.97 -11.34
CA ILE A 51 -7.21 17.74 -11.32
C ILE A 51 -7.84 17.51 -12.69
N ARG A 52 -7.85 16.28 -13.16
CA ARG A 52 -8.49 15.88 -14.41
C ARG A 52 -9.39 14.69 -14.19
N TYR A 53 -10.52 14.69 -14.84
CA TYR A 53 -11.49 13.61 -14.89
C TYR A 53 -11.45 12.99 -16.27
N VAL A 54 -11.21 11.69 -16.34
CA VAL A 54 -11.08 10.93 -17.57
C VAL A 54 -12.09 9.79 -17.60
N PRO A 55 -13.29 10.01 -18.17
CA PRO A 55 -14.26 8.94 -18.39
C PRO A 55 -13.65 7.86 -19.28
N LEU A 56 -13.73 6.61 -18.86
CA LEU A 56 -13.21 5.49 -19.62
C LEU A 56 -14.24 5.02 -20.66
N GLU A 57 -13.79 4.77 -21.89
CA GLU A 57 -14.65 4.33 -22.97
C GLU A 57 -15.35 3.00 -22.62
N THR A 58 -16.67 2.99 -22.76
CA THR A 58 -17.54 1.85 -22.46
C THR A 58 -17.93 1.17 -23.76
N THR A 59 -17.47 -0.05 -23.95
CA THR A 59 -17.84 -0.94 -25.06
C THR A 59 -17.96 -2.37 -24.54
N ASP A 60 -18.54 -3.26 -25.32
CA ASP A 60 -18.58 -4.69 -24.99
C ASP A 60 -17.20 -5.30 -24.74
N SER A 61 -16.13 -4.68 -25.29
CA SER A 61 -14.73 -5.15 -25.14
C SER A 61 -13.96 -4.43 -24.05
N SER A 62 -14.52 -3.42 -23.41
CA SER A 62 -13.83 -2.57 -22.41
C SER A 62 -14.65 -2.36 -21.14
N LEU A 63 -15.71 -3.13 -20.94
CA LEU A 63 -16.55 -3.02 -19.74
C LEU A 63 -15.76 -3.41 -18.49
N ILE A 64 -15.76 -2.52 -17.51
CA ILE A 64 -15.05 -2.70 -16.23
C ILE A 64 -16.03 -3.21 -15.16
N GLY A 65 -15.74 -4.39 -14.62
CA GLY A 65 -16.49 -4.95 -13.50
C GLY A 65 -16.09 -4.35 -12.16
N SER A 66 -16.57 -4.96 -11.09
CA SER A 66 -16.23 -4.54 -9.72
C SER A 66 -14.80 -4.92 -9.33
N GLY A 67 -14.24 -4.21 -8.37
CA GLY A 67 -12.95 -4.54 -7.81
C GLY A 67 -11.77 -4.13 -8.68
N TYR A 68 -11.80 -2.92 -9.15
CA TYR A 68 -10.81 -2.36 -10.06
C TYR A 68 -9.72 -1.57 -9.36
N ARG A 69 -8.59 -1.43 -10.05
CA ARG A 69 -7.46 -0.55 -9.74
C ARG A 69 -7.06 0.21 -10.99
N ALA A 70 -6.71 1.48 -10.80
CA ALA A 70 -6.12 2.29 -11.85
C ALA A 70 -4.67 2.65 -11.53
N ASN A 71 -3.83 2.58 -12.56
CA ASN A 71 -2.45 3.02 -12.52
C ASN A 71 -2.15 3.86 -13.76
N LEU A 72 -1.26 4.84 -13.64
CA LEU A 72 -0.72 5.54 -14.80
C LEU A 72 0.52 4.80 -15.32
N LEU A 73 0.57 4.59 -16.63
CA LEU A 73 1.65 3.93 -17.35
C LEU A 73 2.05 4.81 -18.54
N GLY A 74 2.85 5.83 -18.27
CA GLY A 74 3.19 6.84 -19.25
C GLY A 74 1.97 7.61 -19.72
N ASP A 75 1.62 7.48 -21.01
CA ASP A 75 0.44 8.09 -21.66
C ASP A 75 -0.82 7.21 -21.60
N LYS A 76 -0.77 6.11 -20.84
CA LYS A 76 -1.89 5.17 -20.69
C LYS A 76 -2.37 5.10 -19.24
N ILE A 77 -3.64 4.78 -19.09
CA ILE A 77 -4.25 4.34 -17.83
C ILE A 77 -4.36 2.82 -17.93
N MET A 78 -3.75 2.12 -16.99
CA MET A 78 -3.92 0.69 -16.82
C MET A 78 -5.00 0.44 -15.78
N VAL A 79 -6.04 -0.28 -16.14
CA VAL A 79 -7.10 -0.73 -15.21
C VAL A 79 -7.06 -2.24 -15.12
N THR A 80 -6.87 -2.74 -13.92
CA THR A 80 -7.01 -4.16 -13.60
C THR A 80 -8.25 -4.37 -12.74
N TYR A 81 -9.04 -5.39 -13.00
CA TYR A 81 -10.21 -5.69 -12.20
C TYR A 81 -10.51 -7.19 -12.13
N GLY A 82 -11.34 -7.55 -11.15
CA GLY A 82 -11.81 -8.89 -10.91
C GLY A 82 -11.06 -9.62 -9.80
N MET A 83 -11.78 -10.25 -8.90
CA MET A 83 -11.25 -11.13 -7.84
C MET A 83 -11.67 -12.58 -8.03
N ARG A 84 -12.91 -12.79 -8.44
CA ARG A 84 -13.49 -14.11 -8.67
C ARG A 84 -14.29 -14.07 -9.98
N GLY A 85 -14.02 -15.02 -10.87
CA GLY A 85 -14.63 -15.05 -12.20
C GLY A 85 -13.81 -14.32 -13.25
N GLU A 86 -14.44 -13.46 -14.03
CA GLU A 86 -13.78 -12.67 -15.08
C GLU A 86 -12.81 -11.66 -14.47
N SER A 87 -11.65 -11.56 -15.07
CA SER A 87 -10.57 -10.70 -14.58
C SER A 87 -9.76 -10.22 -15.77
N HIS A 88 -9.55 -8.92 -15.88
CA HIS A 88 -8.97 -8.29 -17.03
C HIS A 88 -7.93 -7.25 -16.67
N CYS A 89 -7.01 -6.98 -17.60
CA CYS A 89 -6.09 -5.86 -17.58
C CYS A 89 -6.29 -5.05 -18.83
N TYR A 90 -6.91 -3.89 -18.72
CA TYR A 90 -7.20 -2.97 -19.81
C TYR A 90 -6.27 -1.77 -19.81
N LEU A 91 -5.91 -1.31 -21.01
CA LEU A 91 -5.22 -0.05 -21.22
C LEU A 91 -6.13 0.93 -21.94
N PHE A 92 -6.14 2.17 -21.43
CA PHE A 92 -6.84 3.29 -22.00
C PHE A 92 -5.86 4.44 -22.25
N ASP A 93 -6.12 5.28 -23.24
CA ASP A 93 -5.37 6.53 -23.44
C ASP A 93 -5.63 7.50 -22.27
N SER A 94 -4.58 8.01 -21.65
CA SER A 94 -4.71 8.81 -20.42
C SER A 94 -5.28 10.21 -20.62
N LYS A 95 -5.40 10.68 -21.86
CA LYS A 95 -5.96 12.00 -22.18
C LYS A 95 -7.42 11.92 -22.56
N THR A 96 -7.78 10.88 -23.30
CA THR A 96 -9.11 10.76 -23.92
C THR A 96 -10.00 9.70 -23.28
N GLY A 97 -9.44 8.81 -22.46
CA GLY A 97 -10.14 7.65 -21.89
C GLY A 97 -10.48 6.56 -22.91
N LYS A 98 -10.03 6.68 -24.17
CA LYS A 98 -10.31 5.68 -25.21
C LYS A 98 -9.61 4.36 -24.91
N PHE A 99 -10.33 3.26 -25.15
CA PHE A 99 -9.78 1.92 -25.02
C PHE A 99 -8.65 1.70 -26.04
N VAL A 100 -7.54 1.14 -25.57
CA VAL A 100 -6.35 0.85 -26.39
C VAL A 100 -6.22 -0.65 -26.62
N SER A 101 -6.17 -1.43 -25.53
CA SER A 101 -5.95 -2.88 -25.60
C SER A 101 -6.35 -3.58 -24.32
N GLU A 102 -6.61 -4.88 -24.44
CA GLU A 102 -6.55 -5.81 -23.31
C GLU A 102 -5.18 -6.50 -23.30
N VAL A 103 -4.59 -6.67 -22.12
CA VAL A 103 -3.27 -7.29 -21.97
C VAL A 103 -3.37 -8.66 -21.31
N GLY A 104 -3.10 -9.70 -22.09
CA GLY A 104 -3.22 -11.09 -21.67
C GLY A 104 -4.66 -11.48 -21.35
N HIS A 105 -4.83 -12.57 -20.63
CA HIS A 105 -6.13 -13.04 -20.17
C HIS A 105 -5.97 -13.94 -18.94
N LYS A 106 -7.00 -14.04 -18.11
CA LYS A 106 -7.04 -15.02 -17.05
C LYS A 106 -7.34 -16.41 -17.61
N GLY A 107 -6.52 -17.41 -17.27
CA GLY A 107 -6.73 -18.77 -17.77
C GLY A 107 -5.70 -19.79 -17.31
N GLU A 108 -6.01 -21.07 -17.56
CA GLU A 108 -5.13 -22.20 -17.26
C GLU A 108 -4.18 -22.56 -18.42
N ASP A 109 -4.40 -21.96 -19.60
CA ASP A 109 -3.54 -22.18 -20.77
C ASP A 109 -2.14 -21.56 -20.57
N PRO A 110 -1.12 -21.93 -21.38
CA PRO A 110 0.26 -21.49 -21.19
C PRO A 110 0.48 -19.97 -21.24
N ARG A 111 -0.47 -19.20 -21.71
CA ARG A 111 -0.41 -17.74 -21.79
C ARG A 111 -1.36 -17.04 -20.80
N GLY A 112 -2.19 -17.79 -20.06
CA GLY A 112 -3.12 -17.25 -19.08
C GLY A 112 -2.42 -16.86 -17.78
N TYR A 113 -2.81 -15.75 -17.17
CA TYR A 113 -2.42 -15.41 -15.80
C TYR A 113 -3.46 -15.91 -14.78
N SER A 114 -3.02 -16.08 -13.54
CA SER A 114 -3.93 -16.48 -12.45
C SER A 114 -4.69 -15.29 -11.86
N GLU A 115 -4.05 -14.12 -11.85
CA GLU A 115 -4.59 -12.88 -11.30
C GLU A 115 -4.24 -11.70 -12.21
N PRO A 116 -5.12 -10.71 -12.36
CA PRO A 116 -4.89 -9.55 -13.21
C PRO A 116 -3.93 -8.52 -12.61
N LYS A 117 -3.28 -8.84 -11.47
CA LYS A 117 -2.31 -7.97 -10.82
C LYS A 117 -1.06 -7.85 -11.68
N ALA A 118 -0.89 -6.69 -12.29
CA ALA A 118 0.23 -6.40 -13.18
C ALA A 118 1.35 -5.67 -12.45
N TYR A 119 2.59 -6.07 -12.73
CA TYR A 119 3.82 -5.37 -12.36
C TYR A 119 4.45 -4.79 -13.62
N VAL A 120 4.90 -3.55 -13.56
CA VAL A 120 5.38 -2.81 -14.73
C VAL A 120 6.90 -2.75 -14.73
N HIS A 121 7.52 -3.15 -15.83
CA HIS A 121 8.97 -3.00 -15.99
C HIS A 121 9.31 -1.54 -16.28
N PRO A 122 10.17 -0.87 -15.48
CA PRO A 122 10.35 0.58 -15.51
C PRO A 122 10.99 1.12 -16.79
N VAL A 123 11.70 0.28 -17.55
CA VAL A 123 12.40 0.69 -18.79
C VAL A 123 11.60 0.32 -20.02
N THR A 124 11.07 -0.91 -20.10
CA THR A 124 10.40 -1.41 -21.29
C THR A 124 8.89 -1.16 -21.29
N GLY A 125 8.31 -0.88 -20.11
CA GLY A 125 6.87 -0.79 -19.93
C GLY A 125 6.14 -2.15 -20.05
N ASN A 126 6.87 -3.26 -20.17
CA ASN A 126 6.28 -4.59 -20.23
C ASN A 126 5.56 -4.94 -18.93
N LEU A 127 4.50 -5.70 -19.03
CA LEU A 127 3.64 -6.09 -17.93
C LEU A 127 3.90 -7.55 -17.54
N TYR A 128 4.04 -7.77 -16.25
CA TYR A 128 4.28 -9.08 -15.65
C TYR A 128 3.12 -9.46 -14.75
N PHE A 129 2.60 -10.67 -14.90
CA PHE A 129 1.44 -11.16 -14.16
C PHE A 129 1.73 -12.48 -13.46
N HIS A 130 1.11 -12.68 -12.32
CA HIS A 130 1.19 -13.95 -11.61
C HIS A 130 0.56 -15.08 -12.39
N ARG A 131 1.28 -16.19 -12.47
CA ARG A 131 0.79 -17.49 -12.93
C ARG A 131 1.18 -18.57 -11.90
N ALA A 132 0.20 -19.03 -11.19
CA ALA A 132 0.40 -20.12 -10.24
C ALA A 132 0.95 -21.39 -10.94
N PRO A 133 1.78 -22.22 -10.26
CA PRO A 133 2.17 -22.04 -8.86
C PRO A 133 3.41 -21.15 -8.66
N ASN A 134 4.22 -20.89 -9.69
CA ASN A 134 5.56 -20.34 -9.49
C ASN A 134 6.10 -19.50 -10.66
N LYS A 135 5.24 -18.85 -11.45
CA LYS A 135 5.69 -18.11 -12.63
C LYS A 135 5.16 -16.68 -12.66
N LEU A 136 5.92 -15.79 -13.28
CA LEU A 136 5.44 -14.55 -13.85
C LEU A 136 5.40 -14.68 -15.36
N ILE A 137 4.29 -14.31 -15.98
CA ILE A 137 4.17 -14.24 -17.44
C ILE A 137 4.29 -12.79 -17.91
N LYS A 138 4.90 -12.60 -19.06
CA LYS A 138 5.29 -11.29 -19.61
C LYS A 138 4.52 -10.95 -20.87
N TYR A 139 4.07 -9.71 -20.94
CA TYR A 139 3.40 -9.15 -22.11
C TYR A 139 3.93 -7.76 -22.45
N THR A 140 3.87 -7.38 -23.73
CA THR A 140 3.95 -5.97 -24.12
C THR A 140 2.65 -5.25 -23.76
N GLN A 141 2.65 -3.92 -23.83
CA GLN A 141 1.43 -3.13 -23.66
C GLN A 141 0.40 -3.35 -24.80
N GLU A 142 0.82 -3.85 -25.92
CA GLU A 142 -0.02 -4.22 -27.06
C GLU A 142 -0.64 -5.62 -26.93
N GLY A 143 -0.32 -6.35 -25.82
CA GLY A 143 -0.85 -7.68 -25.54
C GLY A 143 -0.05 -8.83 -26.17
N GLU A 144 1.16 -8.56 -26.71
CA GLU A 144 2.02 -9.62 -27.24
C GLU A 144 2.68 -10.40 -26.10
N PHE A 145 2.55 -11.72 -26.11
CA PHE A 145 3.18 -12.60 -25.11
C PHE A 145 4.69 -12.71 -25.36
N LEU A 146 5.48 -12.38 -24.34
CA LEU A 146 6.95 -12.35 -24.40
C LEU A 146 7.63 -13.57 -23.75
N GLY A 147 6.88 -14.37 -23.00
CA GLY A 147 7.44 -15.52 -22.26
C GLY A 147 7.13 -15.48 -20.78
N GLU A 148 7.90 -16.25 -20.01
CA GLU A 148 7.70 -16.44 -18.59
C GLU A 148 9.02 -16.35 -17.81
N VAL A 149 8.92 -16.03 -16.50
CA VAL A 149 10.01 -16.08 -15.52
C VAL A 149 9.61 -17.05 -14.43
N GLU A 150 10.48 -18.00 -14.10
CA GLU A 150 10.24 -18.94 -13.02
C GLU A 150 10.67 -18.34 -11.68
N MET A 151 9.81 -18.47 -10.66
CA MET A 151 10.07 -17.97 -9.32
C MET A 151 10.58 -19.10 -8.43
N PRO A 152 11.73 -18.90 -7.75
CA PRO A 152 12.43 -20.00 -7.08
C PRO A 152 11.66 -20.64 -5.92
N ASN A 153 10.85 -19.85 -5.22
CA ASN A 153 10.10 -20.28 -4.04
C ASN A 153 8.58 -20.41 -4.29
N GLY A 154 8.16 -20.37 -5.56
CA GLY A 154 6.73 -20.26 -5.89
C GLY A 154 6.24 -18.84 -5.82
N LEU A 155 4.91 -18.68 -5.68
CA LEU A 155 4.23 -17.40 -5.52
C LEU A 155 3.43 -17.42 -4.21
N PRO A 156 4.08 -17.21 -3.06
CA PRO A 156 3.37 -17.18 -1.79
C PRO A 156 2.40 -15.98 -1.75
N SER A 157 1.39 -16.06 -0.88
CA SER A 157 0.35 -15.02 -0.77
C SER A 157 0.87 -13.62 -0.45
N GLY A 158 2.09 -13.52 0.08
CA GLY A 158 2.80 -12.26 0.37
C GLY A 158 3.88 -11.89 -0.64
N PHE A 159 3.78 -12.34 -1.88
CA PHE A 159 4.80 -12.08 -2.91
C PHE A 159 4.61 -10.71 -3.57
N TYR A 160 5.67 -9.88 -3.53
CA TYR A 160 5.69 -8.53 -4.09
C TYR A 160 6.99 -8.28 -4.86
N PRO A 161 7.01 -8.45 -6.18
CA PRO A 161 8.14 -8.07 -7.01
C PRO A 161 8.06 -6.59 -7.36
N LEU A 162 9.15 -5.88 -7.14
CA LEU A 162 9.44 -4.61 -7.77
C LEU A 162 10.34 -4.87 -8.97
N LEU A 163 9.83 -4.65 -10.17
CA LEU A 163 10.65 -4.77 -11.38
C LEU A 163 11.64 -3.60 -11.43
N THR A 164 12.90 -3.91 -11.72
CA THR A 164 13.99 -2.96 -11.82
C THR A 164 14.60 -3.02 -13.22
N LYS A 165 15.51 -2.12 -13.54
CA LYS A 165 16.22 -2.18 -14.83
C LYS A 165 17.07 -3.44 -15.04
N ASP A 166 17.52 -4.05 -13.94
CA ASP A 166 18.49 -5.16 -13.96
C ASP A 166 17.90 -6.49 -13.41
N GLY A 167 16.57 -6.56 -13.23
CA GLY A 167 15.88 -7.74 -12.67
C GLY A 167 14.73 -7.36 -11.76
N MET A 168 14.69 -7.94 -10.57
CA MET A 168 13.62 -7.69 -9.58
C MET A 168 14.21 -7.56 -8.17
N LEU A 169 13.61 -6.70 -7.37
CA LEU A 169 13.69 -6.73 -5.93
C LEU A 169 12.40 -7.35 -5.41
N VAL A 170 12.50 -8.50 -4.74
CA VAL A 170 11.33 -9.30 -4.35
C VAL A 170 11.21 -9.31 -2.84
N TYR A 171 10.04 -8.92 -2.34
CA TYR A 171 9.65 -9.19 -0.97
C TYR A 171 8.65 -10.34 -0.93
N GLU A 172 8.92 -11.31 -0.09
CA GLU A 172 7.99 -12.36 0.29
C GLU A 172 7.63 -12.15 1.75
N GLY A 173 6.38 -11.78 2.00
CA GLY A 173 5.86 -11.68 3.36
C GLY A 173 5.63 -13.05 3.99
N GLU A 174 5.56 -13.08 5.31
CA GLU A 174 5.18 -14.31 5.99
C GLU A 174 3.78 -14.78 5.57
N THR A 175 3.59 -16.08 5.47
CA THR A 175 2.26 -16.67 5.29
C THR A 175 1.57 -16.80 6.64
N PHE A 176 0.23 -16.76 6.64
CA PHE A 176 -0.54 -16.82 7.89
C PHE A 176 -0.36 -18.13 8.68
N ASN A 177 0.13 -19.18 8.05
CA ASN A 177 0.47 -20.46 8.67
C ASN A 177 1.96 -20.59 9.06
N ALA A 178 2.72 -19.49 9.00
CA ALA A 178 4.15 -19.40 9.31
C ALA A 178 5.07 -20.40 8.57
N GLN A 179 4.59 -21.00 7.46
CA GLN A 179 5.41 -21.93 6.66
C GLN A 179 6.53 -21.22 5.91
N HIS A 180 6.40 -19.89 5.70
CA HIS A 180 7.43 -19.06 5.08
C HIS A 180 7.75 -17.87 5.96
N GLN A 181 9.03 -17.65 6.20
CA GLN A 181 9.54 -16.45 6.85
C GLN A 181 9.63 -15.30 5.84
N SER A 182 9.46 -14.07 6.30
CA SER A 182 9.66 -12.89 5.45
C SER A 182 11.07 -12.88 4.86
N GLN A 183 11.17 -12.58 3.57
CA GLN A 183 12.43 -12.48 2.85
C GLN A 183 12.42 -11.26 1.93
N LEU A 184 13.58 -10.63 1.76
CA LEU A 184 13.80 -9.62 0.74
C LEU A 184 15.06 -9.99 -0.05
N TYR A 185 14.99 -10.04 -1.37
CA TYR A 185 16.09 -10.51 -2.18
C TYR A 185 16.05 -9.96 -3.62
N TYR A 186 17.21 -9.98 -4.26
CA TYR A 186 17.34 -9.69 -5.68
C TYR A 186 17.18 -10.95 -6.52
N LEU A 187 16.48 -10.83 -7.63
CA LEU A 187 16.24 -11.89 -8.60
C LEU A 187 16.59 -11.41 -10.02
N ASP A 188 17.43 -12.17 -10.70
CA ASP A 188 17.72 -12.03 -12.13
C ASP A 188 16.86 -13.05 -12.89
N GLU A 189 16.22 -12.63 -13.99
CA GLU A 189 15.29 -13.49 -14.74
C GLU A 189 15.95 -14.79 -15.27
N ALA A 190 17.23 -14.74 -15.59
CA ALA A 190 17.95 -15.89 -16.18
C ALA A 190 18.69 -16.73 -15.14
N LYS A 191 19.12 -16.11 -14.02
CA LYS A 191 19.98 -16.76 -13.00
C LYS A 191 19.21 -17.16 -11.74
N GLY A 192 17.97 -16.66 -11.57
CA GLY A 192 17.20 -16.82 -10.35
C GLY A 192 17.66 -15.86 -9.24
N LYS A 193 17.50 -16.26 -7.97
CA LYS A 193 17.89 -15.45 -6.80
C LYS A 193 19.41 -15.20 -6.81
N THR A 194 19.79 -13.94 -6.71
CA THR A 194 21.20 -13.51 -6.79
C THR A 194 21.79 -13.06 -5.47
N ALA A 195 21.00 -12.40 -4.62
CA ALA A 195 21.45 -11.94 -3.31
C ALA A 195 20.27 -11.72 -2.36
N ASP A 196 20.49 -11.99 -1.07
CA ASP A 196 19.56 -11.62 -0.01
C ASP A 196 19.82 -10.17 0.45
N VAL A 197 18.75 -9.52 0.89
CA VAL A 197 18.80 -8.25 1.64
C VAL A 197 18.42 -8.56 3.08
N ALA A 198 19.28 -8.18 4.03
CA ALA A 198 19.05 -8.45 5.43
C ALA A 198 17.85 -7.66 5.95
N LEU A 199 16.82 -8.34 6.43
CA LEU A 199 15.68 -7.71 7.09
C LEU A 199 16.01 -7.41 8.55
N PRO A 200 15.60 -6.25 9.11
CA PRO A 200 15.74 -5.97 10.52
C PRO A 200 14.76 -6.83 11.31
N ASP A 201 15.20 -7.34 12.45
CA ASP A 201 14.42 -8.03 13.50
C ASP A 201 13.15 -8.74 13.02
N VAL A 202 13.33 -9.80 12.24
CA VAL A 202 12.20 -10.59 11.70
C VAL A 202 11.48 -11.28 12.86
N VAL A 203 10.38 -10.68 13.31
CA VAL A 203 9.45 -11.36 14.21
C VAL A 203 8.53 -12.23 13.36
N ASN A 204 8.83 -13.53 13.29
CA ASN A 204 7.96 -14.48 12.63
C ASN A 204 6.78 -14.86 13.51
N SER A 205 5.64 -15.16 12.87
CA SER A 205 4.52 -15.80 13.55
C SER A 205 4.92 -17.18 14.05
N GLU A 206 4.35 -17.60 15.17
CA GLU A 206 4.35 -19.02 15.52
C GLU A 206 3.49 -19.80 14.50
N GLU A 207 3.85 -21.06 14.29
CA GLU A 207 3.08 -21.91 13.38
C GLU A 207 1.64 -22.06 13.87
N ILE A 208 0.69 -21.69 13.00
CA ILE A 208 -0.73 -21.77 13.31
C ILE A 208 -1.24 -23.16 12.94
N ASP A 209 -1.74 -23.89 13.93
CA ASP A 209 -2.53 -25.10 13.66
C ASP A 209 -3.91 -24.70 13.07
N PRO A 210 -4.17 -25.01 11.78
CA PRO A 210 -5.45 -24.68 11.18
C PRO A 210 -6.66 -25.28 11.91
N SER A 211 -6.47 -26.41 12.62
CA SER A 211 -7.54 -27.04 13.42
C SER A 211 -7.95 -26.22 14.63
N GLY A 212 -7.08 -25.31 15.10
CA GLY A 212 -7.34 -24.35 16.17
C GLY A 212 -8.13 -23.13 15.75
N ILE A 213 -8.27 -22.86 14.45
CA ILE A 213 -8.99 -21.69 13.94
C ILE A 213 -10.48 -21.82 14.22
N HIS A 214 -11.07 -20.79 14.83
CA HIS A 214 -12.50 -20.61 15.03
C HIS A 214 -13.12 -19.78 13.89
N SER A 215 -12.55 -18.62 13.58
CA SER A 215 -13.03 -17.77 12.49
C SER A 215 -11.89 -16.98 11.82
N ILE A 216 -12.11 -16.60 10.56
CA ILE A 216 -11.25 -15.69 9.80
C ILE A 216 -12.11 -14.56 9.27
N SER A 217 -11.73 -13.32 9.58
CA SER A 217 -12.43 -12.11 9.15
C SER A 217 -11.48 -11.19 8.40
N VAL A 218 -11.96 -10.57 7.32
CA VAL A 218 -11.26 -9.49 6.65
C VAL A 218 -11.75 -8.17 7.23
N LEU A 219 -10.83 -7.37 7.75
CA LEU A 219 -11.12 -6.07 8.36
C LEU A 219 -10.85 -4.98 7.34
N ALA A 220 -11.85 -4.15 7.09
CA ALA A 220 -11.80 -3.13 6.08
C ALA A 220 -11.83 -1.69 6.63
N GLY A 221 -12.43 -1.51 7.80
CA GLY A 221 -12.43 -0.22 8.52
C GLY A 221 -13.07 0.95 7.77
N GLY A 222 -14.02 0.67 6.87
CA GLY A 222 -14.63 1.65 6.00
C GLY A 222 -13.98 1.74 4.60
N ALA A 223 -12.83 1.09 4.40
CA ALA A 223 -12.16 1.07 3.09
C ALA A 223 -12.91 0.25 2.03
N GLU A 224 -13.81 -0.66 2.45
CA GLU A 224 -14.68 -1.44 1.56
C GLU A 224 -15.58 -0.57 0.69
N VAL A 225 -15.99 0.58 1.18
CA VAL A 225 -16.81 1.55 0.43
C VAL A 225 -16.12 2.01 -0.85
N TYR A 226 -14.78 1.98 -0.86
CA TYR A 226 -13.97 2.52 -1.96
C TYR A 226 -13.30 1.45 -2.82
N GLY A 227 -13.65 0.17 -2.64
CA GLY A 227 -12.98 -0.91 -3.36
C GLY A 227 -11.51 -1.11 -2.98
N LEU A 228 -11.01 -0.39 -1.97
CA LEU A 228 -9.61 -0.43 -1.53
C LEU A 228 -9.20 -1.74 -0.85
N LEU A 229 -10.16 -2.54 -0.40
CA LEU A 229 -9.95 -3.87 0.19
C LEU A 229 -9.16 -4.82 -0.70
N GLN A 230 -9.19 -4.60 -2.00
CA GLN A 230 -8.48 -5.45 -2.95
C GLN A 230 -7.01 -5.07 -3.07
N LEU A 231 -6.63 -3.93 -2.52
CA LEU A 231 -5.27 -3.44 -2.56
C LEU A 231 -4.43 -4.03 -1.43
N ASN A 232 -4.94 -3.92 -0.24
CA ASN A 232 -4.35 -4.42 0.99
C ASN A 232 -5.47 -4.59 2.02
N GLY A 233 -5.37 -5.57 2.85
CA GLY A 233 -6.35 -5.81 3.89
C GLY A 233 -5.72 -6.42 5.12
N THR A 234 -6.38 -6.25 6.25
CA THR A 234 -6.02 -6.91 7.49
C THR A 234 -6.93 -8.10 7.71
N ILE A 235 -6.33 -9.27 7.93
CA ILE A 235 -7.02 -10.49 8.32
C ILE A 235 -6.92 -10.60 9.83
N LYS A 236 -8.06 -10.79 10.49
CA LYS A 236 -8.15 -11.20 11.88
C LYS A 236 -8.50 -12.68 11.94
N ILE A 237 -7.67 -13.46 12.62
CA ILE A 237 -7.92 -14.87 12.93
C ILE A 237 -8.29 -14.97 14.40
N GLU A 238 -9.39 -15.64 14.69
CA GLU A 238 -9.80 -16.00 16.04
C GLU A 238 -9.61 -17.49 16.25
N PHE A 239 -9.01 -17.89 17.36
CA PHE A 239 -8.78 -19.27 17.72
C PHE A 239 -9.80 -19.77 18.73
N LYS A 240 -9.95 -21.11 18.82
CA LYS A 240 -10.88 -21.76 19.76
C LYS A 240 -10.57 -21.53 21.24
N ASP A 241 -9.34 -21.16 21.54
CA ASP A 241 -8.86 -20.76 22.86
C ASP A 241 -9.05 -19.26 23.15
N GLU A 242 -9.81 -18.55 22.29
CA GLU A 242 -10.11 -17.12 22.39
C GLU A 242 -8.91 -16.20 22.09
N THR A 243 -7.75 -16.73 21.71
CA THR A 243 -6.64 -15.91 21.22
C THR A 243 -6.94 -15.39 19.80
N GLN A 244 -6.21 -14.35 19.39
CA GLN A 244 -6.40 -13.70 18.10
C GLN A 244 -5.03 -13.45 17.43
N GLY A 245 -5.02 -13.39 16.10
CA GLY A 245 -3.86 -13.02 15.32
C GLY A 245 -4.25 -12.05 14.19
N LEU A 246 -3.36 -11.10 13.89
CA LEU A 246 -3.53 -10.14 12.81
C LEU A 246 -2.48 -10.39 11.73
N PHE A 247 -2.92 -10.36 10.47
CA PHE A 247 -2.07 -10.48 9.30
C PHE A 247 -2.48 -9.43 8.27
N MET A 248 -1.52 -8.92 7.53
CA MET A 248 -1.77 -8.05 6.38
C MET A 248 -1.48 -8.81 5.09
N PHE A 249 -2.33 -8.63 4.08
CA PHE A 249 -2.16 -9.23 2.76
C PHE A 249 -2.16 -8.14 1.68
N ASN A 250 -1.60 -8.46 0.53
CA ASN A 250 -1.48 -7.55 -0.61
C ASN A 250 -0.79 -6.20 -0.29
N TYR A 251 0.09 -6.18 0.71
CA TYR A 251 0.83 -4.99 1.10
C TYR A 251 1.98 -4.71 0.11
N PRO A 252 2.02 -3.56 -0.55
CA PRO A 252 3.10 -3.22 -1.48
C PRO A 252 4.34 -2.76 -0.69
N ALA A 253 5.10 -3.74 -0.17
CA ALA A 253 6.20 -3.48 0.75
C ALA A 253 7.43 -2.81 0.11
N VAL A 254 7.59 -2.88 -1.21
CA VAL A 254 8.74 -2.32 -1.95
C VAL A 254 8.26 -1.39 -3.06
N TRP A 255 8.94 -0.26 -3.23
CA TRP A 255 8.68 0.68 -4.31
C TRP A 255 9.95 1.41 -4.74
N ALA A 256 9.93 2.02 -5.92
CA ALA A 256 11.02 2.83 -6.46
C ALA A 256 10.74 4.32 -6.26
N MET A 257 11.79 5.09 -5.95
CA MET A 257 11.81 6.55 -5.96
C MET A 257 12.99 7.02 -6.81
N GLY A 258 12.75 7.26 -8.10
CA GLY A 258 13.82 7.46 -9.06
C GLY A 258 14.68 6.22 -9.19
N ASP A 259 15.99 6.35 -8.90
CA ASP A 259 16.96 5.24 -8.91
C ASP A 259 17.09 4.56 -7.53
N GLU A 260 16.35 4.97 -6.52
CA GLU A 260 16.39 4.43 -5.17
C GLU A 260 15.22 3.46 -4.95
N TYR A 261 15.43 2.46 -4.10
CA TYR A 261 14.39 1.52 -3.70
C TYR A 261 14.10 1.67 -2.21
N HIS A 262 12.83 1.72 -1.87
CA HIS A 262 12.37 1.80 -0.49
C HIS A 262 11.61 0.56 -0.09
N PHE A 263 11.64 0.27 1.19
CA PHE A 263 11.00 -0.89 1.79
C PHE A 263 10.29 -0.49 3.10
N HIS A 264 9.09 -0.99 3.29
CA HIS A 264 8.36 -0.89 4.56
C HIS A 264 7.67 -2.22 4.85
N GLU A 265 7.95 -2.80 6.00
CA GLU A 265 7.33 -4.07 6.40
C GLU A 265 5.98 -3.84 7.06
N THR A 266 5.04 -4.78 6.88
CA THR A 266 3.75 -4.78 7.59
C THR A 266 3.97 -4.76 9.11
N PHE A 267 3.17 -3.96 9.82
CA PHE A 267 3.33 -3.68 11.26
C PHE A 267 4.67 -3.04 11.63
N GLY A 268 5.44 -2.55 10.67
CA GLY A 268 6.63 -1.76 10.91
C GLY A 268 6.29 -0.28 11.14
N ASP A 269 7.23 0.43 11.71
CA ASP A 269 7.17 1.88 11.90
C ASP A 269 8.22 2.63 11.08
N THR A 270 9.06 1.90 10.35
CA THR A 270 10.21 2.46 9.65
C THR A 270 10.16 2.17 8.15
N ILE A 271 10.28 3.21 7.35
CA ILE A 271 10.61 3.09 5.94
C ILE A 271 12.13 3.02 5.82
N TYR A 272 12.61 2.02 5.10
CA TYR A 272 14.03 1.82 4.83
C TYR A 272 14.37 2.16 3.38
N GLN A 273 15.58 2.64 3.15
CA GLN A 273 16.21 2.68 1.84
C GLN A 273 17.01 1.38 1.65
N VAL A 274 16.85 0.74 0.50
CA VAL A 274 17.61 -0.47 0.15
C VAL A 274 18.97 -0.08 -0.42
N LYS A 275 20.05 -0.43 0.27
CA LYS A 275 21.45 -0.15 -0.09
C LYS A 275 22.21 -1.45 -0.33
N GLY A 276 22.20 -1.94 -1.56
CA GLY A 276 22.76 -3.26 -1.84
C GLY A 276 22.05 -4.34 -1.05
N GLN A 277 22.75 -5.04 -0.16
CA GLN A 277 22.19 -6.13 0.67
C GLN A 277 21.79 -5.67 2.09
N GLU A 278 21.73 -4.37 2.33
CA GLU A 278 21.42 -3.76 3.63
C GLU A 278 20.22 -2.82 3.53
N LEU A 279 19.55 -2.59 4.66
CA LEU A 279 18.48 -1.64 4.82
C LEU A 279 18.94 -0.50 5.73
N GLU A 280 18.94 0.74 5.20
CA GLU A 280 19.23 1.93 5.97
C GLU A 280 17.91 2.63 6.35
N PRO A 281 17.68 2.98 7.64
CA PRO A 281 16.50 3.74 8.04
C PRO A 281 16.40 5.06 7.26
N TYR A 282 15.25 5.30 6.63
CA TYR A 282 14.99 6.50 5.84
C TYR A 282 13.98 7.43 6.50
N ARG A 283 12.86 6.89 6.97
CA ARG A 283 11.80 7.64 7.68
C ARG A 283 11.21 6.76 8.77
N TYR A 284 10.75 7.42 9.83
CA TYR A 284 10.14 6.75 10.97
C TYR A 284 8.75 7.34 11.24
N PHE A 285 7.74 6.48 11.29
CA PHE A 285 6.38 6.84 11.69
C PHE A 285 6.28 6.91 13.21
N ASN A 286 6.36 8.11 13.76
CA ASN A 286 6.27 8.32 15.21
C ASN A 286 4.81 8.24 15.68
N MET A 287 4.40 7.06 16.10
CA MET A 287 3.10 6.75 16.71
C MET A 287 3.16 6.79 18.25
N GLY A 288 4.33 7.06 18.83
CA GLY A 288 4.54 7.10 20.26
C GLY A 288 4.13 5.81 20.95
N GLU A 289 3.50 5.95 22.12
CA GLU A 289 2.99 4.82 22.90
C GLU A 289 1.82 4.07 22.23
N ARG A 290 1.22 4.63 21.16
CA ARG A 290 0.14 3.99 20.41
C ARG A 290 0.63 3.05 19.31
N TYR A 291 1.93 2.92 19.07
CA TYR A 291 2.45 1.97 18.09
C TYR A 291 2.10 0.52 18.46
N LEU A 292 1.60 -0.24 17.47
CA LEU A 292 1.40 -1.69 17.58
C LEU A 292 2.59 -2.44 16.97
N PRO A 293 3.54 -2.93 17.78
CA PRO A 293 4.66 -3.69 17.25
C PRO A 293 4.21 -5.03 16.65
N LYS A 294 4.92 -5.50 15.64
CA LYS A 294 4.65 -6.79 14.99
C LYS A 294 4.58 -7.96 15.98
N ALA A 295 5.41 -7.94 17.03
CA ALA A 295 5.41 -8.95 18.09
C ALA A 295 4.12 -8.99 18.93
N GLU A 296 3.35 -7.89 18.96
CA GLU A 296 2.12 -7.79 19.74
C GLU A 296 0.86 -8.07 18.94
N ARG A 297 0.97 -8.35 17.63
CA ARG A 297 -0.18 -8.54 16.72
C ARG A 297 -1.08 -9.73 17.05
N GLY A 298 -0.62 -10.65 17.92
CA GLY A 298 -1.42 -11.75 18.45
C GLY A 298 -2.09 -11.46 19.78
N LYS A 299 -1.91 -10.27 20.36
CA LYS A 299 -2.39 -9.93 21.71
C LYS A 299 -3.39 -8.78 21.62
N LYS A 300 -4.64 -9.05 21.98
CA LYS A 300 -5.67 -8.02 22.05
C LYS A 300 -5.52 -7.15 23.28
N GLU A 301 -5.32 -7.78 24.47
CA GLU A 301 -5.26 -7.08 25.74
C GLU A 301 -4.11 -6.06 25.79
N GLY A 302 -4.45 -4.79 26.04
CA GLY A 302 -3.52 -3.66 26.07
C GLY A 302 -3.19 -3.07 24.70
N ASN A 303 -3.76 -3.61 23.59
CA ASN A 303 -3.51 -3.16 22.22
C ASN A 303 -4.75 -2.61 21.53
N GLU A 304 -5.87 -2.42 22.24
CA GLU A 304 -7.14 -1.98 21.67
C GLU A 304 -7.08 -0.60 21.03
N GLU A 305 -6.27 0.31 21.59
CA GLU A 305 -6.12 1.70 21.13
C GLU A 305 -4.85 1.93 20.30
N LYS A 306 -4.15 0.86 19.92
CA LYS A 306 -2.90 0.96 19.16
C LYS A 306 -3.15 1.31 17.70
N LEU A 307 -2.10 1.88 17.09
CA LEU A 307 -2.04 2.32 15.71
C LEU A 307 -1.08 1.42 14.90
N SER A 308 -1.39 1.20 13.65
CA SER A 308 -0.51 0.54 12.70
C SER A 308 -0.59 1.20 11.33
N ILE A 309 0.55 1.34 10.66
CA ILE A 309 0.59 1.78 9.26
C ILE A 309 0.22 0.60 8.37
N THR A 310 -0.79 0.80 7.53
CA THR A 310 -1.36 -0.27 6.70
C THR A 310 -1.12 -0.07 5.21
N TYR A 311 -0.69 1.11 4.78
CA TYR A 311 -0.39 1.42 3.40
C TYR A 311 0.54 2.61 3.30
N VAL A 312 1.44 2.61 2.31
CA VAL A 312 2.34 3.73 2.03
C VAL A 312 2.43 3.93 0.52
N MET A 313 2.29 5.17 0.07
CA MET A 313 2.64 5.64 -1.27
C MET A 313 3.59 6.82 -1.14
N GLU A 314 4.59 6.89 -1.98
CA GLU A 314 5.58 7.95 -1.93
C GLU A 314 5.76 8.64 -3.28
N THR A 315 5.84 9.96 -3.24
CA THR A 315 6.17 10.82 -4.36
C THR A 315 7.42 11.65 -4.03
N PRO A 316 8.01 12.40 -4.96
CA PRO A 316 9.13 13.28 -4.65
C PRO A 316 8.85 14.29 -3.53
N HIS A 317 7.58 14.68 -3.34
CA HIS A 317 7.20 15.76 -2.43
C HIS A 317 6.40 15.31 -1.21
N LEU A 318 5.76 14.14 -1.28
CA LEU A 318 4.79 13.68 -0.30
C LEU A 318 5.02 12.20 0.05
N ILE A 319 4.64 11.82 1.28
CA ILE A 319 4.35 10.44 1.64
C ILE A 319 2.88 10.41 2.07
N TYR A 320 2.05 9.72 1.28
CA TYR A 320 0.71 9.34 1.69
C TYR A 320 0.77 8.01 2.42
N PHE A 321 0.03 7.88 3.51
CA PHE A 321 -0.05 6.63 4.24
C PHE A 321 -1.46 6.41 4.78
N GLN A 322 -1.80 5.15 5.03
CA GLN A 322 -3.00 4.79 5.78
C GLN A 322 -2.61 4.27 7.14
N CYS A 323 -3.38 4.67 8.14
CA CYS A 323 -3.20 4.26 9.52
C CYS A 323 -4.48 3.62 10.04
N ALA A 324 -4.34 2.46 10.67
CA ALA A 324 -5.43 1.72 11.31
C ALA A 324 -5.40 1.88 12.82
N LYS A 325 -6.59 2.01 13.43
CA LYS A 325 -6.84 1.96 14.87
C LYS A 325 -7.84 0.86 15.19
N ASN A 326 -7.79 0.30 16.39
CA ASN A 326 -8.73 -0.72 16.87
C ASN A 326 -8.71 -2.02 16.04
N LEU A 327 -7.53 -2.46 15.63
CA LEU A 327 -7.37 -3.63 14.76
C LEU A 327 -8.00 -4.92 15.28
N PHE A 328 -8.24 -5.03 16.59
CA PHE A 328 -8.84 -6.21 17.21
C PHE A 328 -10.38 -6.14 17.36
N ASN A 329 -10.98 -4.96 17.20
CA ASN A 329 -12.41 -4.72 17.40
C ASN A 329 -13.03 -4.02 16.18
N ASP A 330 -13.40 -2.76 16.38
CA ASP A 330 -14.02 -1.92 15.35
C ASP A 330 -12.91 -1.12 14.63
N LEU A 331 -12.29 -1.76 13.64
CA LEU A 331 -11.24 -1.15 12.85
C LEU A 331 -11.68 0.20 12.30
N THR A 332 -10.89 1.23 12.60
CA THR A 332 -11.06 2.56 12.02
C THR A 332 -9.83 2.93 11.22
N MET A 333 -10.04 3.39 9.98
CA MET A 333 -8.98 3.77 9.07
C MET A 333 -8.87 5.27 8.91
N TYR A 334 -7.64 5.73 8.74
CA TYR A 334 -7.28 7.13 8.55
C TYR A 334 -6.36 7.28 7.34
N ASP A 335 -6.59 8.32 6.56
CA ASP A 335 -5.63 8.81 5.57
C ASP A 335 -4.65 9.76 6.26
N GLY A 336 -3.37 9.62 5.95
CA GLY A 336 -2.31 10.50 6.40
C GLY A 336 -1.48 11.04 5.23
N LEU A 337 -1.02 12.28 5.36
CA LEU A 337 -0.18 12.94 4.38
C LEU A 337 1.00 13.63 5.09
N TYR A 338 2.22 13.22 4.75
CA TYR A 338 3.45 13.89 5.17
C TYR A 338 4.02 14.70 4.02
N ARG A 339 4.21 16.01 4.24
CA ARG A 339 4.83 16.90 3.27
C ARG A 339 6.33 17.02 3.54
N LYS A 340 7.14 16.54 2.59
CA LYS A 340 8.59 16.43 2.76
C LYS A 340 9.30 17.79 2.89
N SER A 341 8.73 18.86 2.33
CA SER A 341 9.37 20.18 2.29
C SER A 341 9.46 20.88 3.66
N ASP A 342 8.53 20.59 4.57
CA ASP A 342 8.42 21.25 5.88
C ASP A 342 8.11 20.29 7.03
N GLY A 343 7.96 18.99 6.75
CA GLY A 343 7.71 17.96 7.75
C GLY A 343 6.29 17.97 8.34
N VAL A 344 5.36 18.71 7.74
CA VAL A 344 3.97 18.74 8.21
C VAL A 344 3.27 17.41 7.95
N VAL A 345 2.62 16.89 8.99
CA VAL A 345 1.74 15.71 8.91
C VAL A 345 0.30 16.16 9.09
N MET A 346 -0.58 15.69 8.21
CA MET A 346 -2.02 15.90 8.26
C MET A 346 -2.72 14.55 8.22
N MET A 347 -3.82 14.39 8.96
CA MET A 347 -4.60 13.15 8.98
C MET A 347 -6.09 13.44 9.02
N ASN A 348 -6.89 12.56 8.40
CA ASN A 348 -8.35 12.56 8.49
C ASN A 348 -8.90 11.13 8.44
N HIS A 349 -10.18 10.95 8.72
CA HIS A 349 -10.83 9.66 8.51
C HIS A 349 -10.83 9.28 7.02
N ILE A 350 -10.52 8.02 6.71
CA ILE A 350 -10.49 7.52 5.31
C ILE A 350 -11.83 7.70 4.60
N LYS A 351 -12.95 7.60 5.33
CA LYS A 351 -14.31 7.78 4.78
C LYS A 351 -14.55 9.16 4.18
N ASP A 352 -13.85 10.20 4.69
CA ASP A 352 -14.05 11.57 4.25
C ASP A 352 -13.31 11.84 2.92
N GLY A 353 -12.21 11.12 2.65
CA GLY A 353 -11.37 11.32 1.46
C GLY A 353 -10.69 12.69 1.47
N PHE A 354 -10.25 13.13 0.30
CA PHE A 354 -9.66 14.46 0.09
C PHE A 354 -10.72 15.36 -0.53
N THR A 355 -11.11 16.42 0.18
CA THR A 355 -12.05 17.43 -0.34
C THR A 355 -11.48 18.02 -1.63
N ASP A 356 -12.26 17.98 -2.71
CA ASP A 356 -11.86 18.61 -3.96
C ASP A 356 -12.10 20.13 -3.89
N ASP A 357 -11.12 20.84 -3.39
CA ASP A 357 -11.07 22.29 -3.29
C ASP A 357 -10.58 22.96 -4.59
N LEU A 358 -10.28 22.19 -5.64
CA LEU A 358 -9.89 22.69 -6.95
C LEU A 358 -11.10 22.89 -7.88
N THR A 359 -12.07 21.97 -7.83
CA THR A 359 -13.28 22.03 -8.67
C THR A 359 -14.58 22.06 -7.87
N GLY A 360 -14.54 21.79 -6.57
CA GLY A 360 -15.72 21.70 -5.72
C GLY A 360 -16.56 20.46 -5.99
N PHE A 361 -15.94 19.39 -6.51
CA PHE A 361 -16.63 18.15 -6.81
C PHE A 361 -16.45 17.09 -5.71
N ALA A 362 -16.88 15.86 -6.00
CA ALA A 362 -16.83 14.73 -5.08
C ALA A 362 -15.44 14.49 -4.50
N PRO A 363 -15.32 14.03 -3.24
CA PRO A 363 -14.04 13.80 -2.60
C PRO A 363 -13.16 12.82 -3.37
N PHE A 364 -11.90 13.17 -3.52
CA PHE A 364 -10.88 12.33 -4.17
C PHE A 364 -10.32 11.30 -3.19
N ARG A 365 -10.09 10.08 -3.69
CA ARG A 365 -9.45 9.00 -2.94
C ARG A 365 -8.30 8.42 -3.74
N PRO A 366 -7.04 8.62 -3.29
CA PRO A 366 -5.89 8.12 -4.02
C PRO A 366 -5.82 6.59 -3.93
N MET A 367 -5.74 5.93 -5.09
CA MET A 367 -5.51 4.49 -5.22
C MET A 367 -4.05 4.17 -5.50
N ASN A 368 -3.36 5.07 -6.19
CA ASN A 368 -1.96 4.93 -6.56
C ASN A 368 -1.31 6.28 -6.81
N CYS A 369 0.03 6.30 -6.86
CA CYS A 369 0.80 7.47 -7.28
C CYS A 369 1.89 7.07 -8.28
N THR A 370 2.46 8.08 -8.92
CA THR A 370 3.57 7.92 -9.87
C THR A 370 4.85 8.57 -9.31
N ASN A 371 6.00 8.15 -9.82
CA ASN A 371 7.30 8.72 -9.45
C ASN A 371 7.47 10.19 -9.83
N ASP A 372 6.66 10.72 -10.74
CA ASP A 372 6.62 12.15 -11.10
C ASP A 372 5.59 12.95 -10.28
N GLY A 373 4.97 12.33 -9.27
CA GLY A 373 4.17 13.02 -8.27
C GLY A 373 2.67 13.09 -8.53
N LYS A 374 2.16 12.38 -9.53
CA LYS A 374 0.71 12.32 -9.78
C LYS A 374 0.05 11.31 -8.87
N PHE A 375 -1.19 11.61 -8.45
CA PHE A 375 -2.07 10.68 -7.77
C PHE A 375 -3.22 10.26 -8.68
N VAL A 376 -3.62 9.00 -8.55
CA VAL A 376 -4.68 8.40 -9.36
C VAL A 376 -5.75 7.84 -8.46
N GLY A 377 -7.00 8.12 -8.75
CA GLY A 377 -8.18 7.53 -8.13
C GLY A 377 -9.24 7.24 -9.17
N MET A 378 -10.36 6.69 -8.74
CA MET A 378 -11.51 6.42 -9.60
C MET A 378 -12.81 6.81 -8.89
N LEU A 379 -13.79 7.28 -9.66
CA LEU A 379 -15.15 7.52 -9.24
C LEU A 379 -16.10 6.61 -10.03
N LYS A 380 -17.03 5.98 -9.35
CA LYS A 380 -18.13 5.26 -9.99
C LYS A 380 -19.16 6.25 -10.53
N ILE A 381 -19.92 5.81 -11.53
CA ILE A 381 -21.00 6.65 -12.06
C ILE A 381 -22.06 6.95 -10.99
N GLU A 382 -22.40 5.96 -10.15
CA GLU A 382 -23.33 6.14 -9.05
C GLU A 382 -22.84 7.22 -8.06
N GLU A 383 -21.54 7.23 -7.72
CA GLU A 383 -20.96 8.25 -6.82
C GLU A 383 -21.02 9.67 -7.44
N ILE A 384 -20.84 9.75 -8.76
CA ILE A 384 -20.96 11.03 -9.50
C ILE A 384 -22.42 11.52 -9.49
N GLN A 385 -23.37 10.62 -9.76
CA GLN A 385 -24.80 10.93 -9.79
C GLN A 385 -25.31 11.34 -8.41
N ASP A 386 -25.01 10.55 -7.39
CA ASP A 386 -25.38 10.84 -5.99
C ASP A 386 -24.83 12.22 -5.57
N TRP A 387 -23.58 12.54 -5.93
CA TRP A 387 -22.98 13.83 -5.64
C TRP A 387 -23.72 14.99 -6.31
N LEU A 388 -24.06 14.84 -7.59
CA LEU A 388 -24.78 15.87 -8.36
C LEU A 388 -26.23 16.06 -7.89
N GLU A 389 -26.89 15.00 -7.41
CA GLU A 389 -28.22 15.10 -6.79
C GLU A 389 -28.18 15.88 -5.48
N GLU A 390 -27.14 15.69 -4.66
CA GLU A 390 -26.93 16.38 -3.39
C GLU A 390 -26.44 17.82 -3.58
N HIS A 391 -25.76 18.11 -4.71
CA HIS A 391 -25.12 19.40 -5.02
C HIS A 391 -25.57 19.96 -6.37
N PRO A 392 -26.85 20.32 -6.53
CA PRO A 392 -27.42 20.78 -7.80
C PRO A 392 -26.85 22.12 -8.30
N GLU A 393 -26.10 22.82 -7.47
CA GLU A 393 -25.38 24.06 -7.84
C GLU A 393 -24.10 23.79 -8.63
N VAL A 394 -23.54 22.57 -8.58
CA VAL A 394 -22.32 22.19 -9.30
C VAL A 394 -22.58 22.18 -10.80
N LYS A 395 -21.73 22.89 -11.54
CA LYS A 395 -21.78 22.94 -13.00
C LYS A 395 -20.69 22.09 -13.61
N LEU A 396 -21.04 21.25 -14.54
CA LEU A 396 -20.09 20.41 -15.28
C LEU A 396 -19.37 21.22 -16.37
N GLU A 397 -18.55 22.17 -15.95
CA GLU A 397 -17.76 23.07 -16.81
C GLU A 397 -16.26 22.94 -16.54
N GLY A 398 -15.39 23.37 -17.41
CA GLY A 398 -13.94 23.35 -17.23
C GLY A 398 -13.39 21.92 -17.04
N ALA A 399 -12.77 21.64 -15.90
CA ALA A 399 -12.23 20.31 -15.59
C ALA A 399 -13.34 19.25 -15.45
N LEU A 400 -14.55 19.64 -15.05
CA LEU A 400 -15.70 18.76 -14.89
C LEU A 400 -16.48 18.50 -16.18
N ALA A 401 -16.23 19.25 -17.25
CA ALA A 401 -16.94 19.10 -18.54
C ALA A 401 -16.96 17.65 -19.10
N PRO A 402 -15.92 16.82 -18.91
CA PRO A 402 -15.96 15.43 -19.35
C PRO A 402 -17.01 14.55 -18.63
N LEU A 403 -17.56 15.01 -17.51
CA LEU A 403 -18.57 14.27 -16.74
C LEU A 403 -20.00 14.50 -17.26
N ASP A 404 -20.18 15.47 -18.15
CA ASP A 404 -21.49 15.80 -18.69
C ASP A 404 -22.00 14.72 -19.64
N GLY A 405 -23.23 14.26 -19.43
CA GLY A 405 -23.92 13.31 -20.29
C GLY A 405 -23.40 11.87 -20.20
N LEU A 406 -22.69 11.50 -19.14
CA LEU A 406 -22.30 10.10 -18.89
C LEU A 406 -23.54 9.22 -18.71
N ALA A 407 -23.56 8.03 -19.34
CA ALA A 407 -24.63 7.07 -19.18
C ALA A 407 -24.53 6.36 -17.82
N ASP A 408 -25.68 5.89 -17.30
CA ASP A 408 -25.77 5.22 -15.99
C ASP A 408 -24.94 3.93 -15.92
N ASP A 409 -24.73 3.27 -17.07
CA ASP A 409 -23.95 2.04 -17.20
C ASP A 409 -22.54 2.28 -17.75
N ALA A 410 -22.07 3.53 -17.74
CA ALA A 410 -20.71 3.86 -18.21
C ALA A 410 -19.64 3.29 -17.28
N ASN A 411 -18.45 3.07 -17.83
CA ASN A 411 -17.27 2.73 -17.04
C ASN A 411 -16.93 3.83 -16.02
N PRO A 412 -16.25 3.48 -14.93
CA PRO A 412 -15.80 4.46 -13.97
C PRO A 412 -14.93 5.56 -14.58
N VAL A 413 -14.92 6.71 -13.93
CA VAL A 413 -14.10 7.86 -14.30
C VAL A 413 -12.77 7.80 -13.54
N VAL A 414 -11.65 7.86 -14.24
CA VAL A 414 -10.34 8.00 -13.61
C VAL A 414 -10.09 9.45 -13.26
N VAL A 415 -9.71 9.70 -12.02
CA VAL A 415 -9.34 11.02 -11.52
C VAL A 415 -7.83 11.08 -11.35
N ILE A 416 -7.20 12.10 -11.94
CA ILE A 416 -5.75 12.29 -11.92
C ILE A 416 -5.47 13.67 -11.30
N VAL A 417 -4.74 13.65 -10.19
CA VAL A 417 -4.24 14.88 -9.54
C VAL A 417 -2.77 15.05 -9.90
N GLU A 418 -2.42 16.22 -10.45
CA GLU A 418 -1.07 16.54 -10.96
C GLU A 418 -0.43 17.64 -10.10
N PRO A 419 0.91 17.61 -9.89
CA PRO A 419 1.67 18.57 -9.08
C PRO A 419 1.51 20.03 -9.49
#